data_5e261749fff80801849ae69ec3480362
#
_entry.id   5e261749fff80801849ae69ec3480362
#
_cell.length_a   1.000
_cell.length_b   1.000
_cell.length_c   1.000
_cell.angle_alpha   90.00
_cell.angle_beta   90.00
_cell.angle_gamma   90.00
#
_symmetry.space_group_name_H-M   'P 1'
#
loop_
_entity.id
_entity.type
_entity.pdbx_description
1 polymer ?
#
loop_
_entity_poly.entity_id
_entity_poly.type
_entity_poly.pdbx_seq_one_letter_code
_entity_poly.pdbx_strand_id
1 'polypeptide(L)'
;MNQKNGKNSLGLDIIFEDVDNPIELFKKWFSKAEESEINDPNAVAVATSNKHNQPNVRMVLLKGLSDKGFVFYTNFNSKKGNELKENQKASMCFHWKSLRRQVRAIGKVEEVSAKEADDYFNSRPYKNRIGAWASSQSAILDQRETFNNKIKQFEKKFPDQNNVPRPPHWSGWRLLPEEIEFWLDGEGRIHERLNYRKKNGNWEKELLYP
;
A
#
# COMPACT_ATOMS: atom_id res chain seq x y z
N MET A 1 10.70 -20.06 24.54
CA MET A 1 11.67 -20.91 23.84
C MET A 1 12.63 -20.02 23.10
N ASN A 2 13.88 -19.89 23.58
CA ASN A 2 14.91 -19.10 22.91
C ASN A 2 15.35 -19.85 21.65
N GLN A 3 14.77 -19.48 20.49
CA GLN A 3 15.46 -19.77 19.24
C GLN A 3 16.75 -18.93 19.25
N LYS A 4 17.90 -19.58 19.29
CA LYS A 4 19.18 -18.96 18.97
C LYS A 4 19.07 -18.52 17.51
N ASN A 5 18.69 -17.27 17.30
CA ASN A 5 18.60 -16.71 15.97
C ASN A 5 20.03 -16.67 15.41
N GLY A 6 20.27 -17.42 14.33
CA GLY A 6 21.51 -17.28 13.57
C GLY A 6 21.65 -15.87 13.04
N LYS A 7 22.88 -15.45 12.71
CA LYS A 7 23.13 -14.18 12.02
C LYS A 7 23.42 -14.45 10.55
N ASN A 8 22.95 -13.57 9.68
CA ASN A 8 23.24 -13.61 8.24
C ASN A 8 24.62 -12.97 7.93
N SER A 9 25.00 -12.92 6.66
CA SER A 9 26.25 -12.30 6.19
C SER A 9 26.40 -10.82 6.55
N LEU A 10 25.28 -10.12 6.83
CA LEU A 10 25.26 -8.72 7.26
C LEU A 10 25.32 -8.54 8.78
N GLY A 11 25.38 -9.65 9.55
CA GLY A 11 25.35 -9.62 11.00
C GLY A 11 23.95 -9.38 11.60
N LEU A 12 22.89 -9.40 10.78
CA LEU A 12 21.49 -9.29 11.19
C LEU A 12 20.87 -10.68 11.44
N ASP A 13 19.67 -10.70 12.03
CA ASP A 13 18.86 -11.91 12.15
C ASP A 13 18.68 -12.56 10.76
N ILE A 14 18.71 -13.90 10.72
CA ILE A 14 18.60 -14.67 9.47
C ILE A 14 17.31 -14.40 8.67
N ILE A 15 16.30 -13.83 9.31
CA ILE A 15 15.07 -13.40 8.60
C ILE A 15 15.29 -12.23 7.64
N PHE A 16 16.39 -11.48 7.79
CA PHE A 16 16.87 -10.52 6.81
C PHE A 16 17.71 -11.24 5.76
N GLU A 17 17.10 -12.08 4.97
CA GLU A 17 17.84 -12.77 3.93
C GLU A 17 18.66 -11.78 3.09
N ASP A 18 19.93 -12.14 2.85
CA ASP A 18 20.86 -11.28 2.09
C ASP A 18 20.56 -11.40 0.59
N VAL A 19 19.49 -10.72 0.15
CA VAL A 19 19.07 -10.67 -1.25
C VAL A 19 19.36 -9.27 -1.84
N ASP A 20 19.58 -9.20 -3.16
CA ASP A 20 19.89 -7.93 -3.82
C ASP A 20 18.64 -7.13 -4.17
N ASN A 21 17.52 -7.80 -4.41
CA ASN A 21 16.24 -7.16 -4.71
C ASN A 21 15.35 -7.07 -3.46
N PRO A 22 15.09 -5.86 -2.90
CA PRO A 22 14.24 -5.72 -1.71
C PRO A 22 12.79 -6.17 -1.93
N ILE A 23 12.30 -6.22 -3.16
CA ILE A 23 10.96 -6.74 -3.45
C ILE A 23 10.87 -8.24 -3.14
N GLU A 24 11.96 -8.99 -3.33
CA GLU A 24 12.00 -10.41 -2.95
C GLU A 24 11.91 -10.60 -1.44
N LEU A 25 12.67 -9.80 -0.66
CA LEU A 25 12.59 -9.83 0.79
C LEU A 25 11.19 -9.41 1.28
N PHE A 26 10.60 -8.39 0.64
CA PHE A 26 9.23 -7.98 0.95
C PHE A 26 8.23 -9.12 0.70
N LYS A 27 8.30 -9.80 -0.44
CA LYS A 27 7.41 -10.93 -0.77
C LYS A 27 7.47 -12.02 0.31
N LYS A 28 8.68 -12.36 0.78
CA LYS A 28 8.88 -13.36 1.84
C LYS A 28 8.30 -12.92 3.18
N TRP A 29 8.54 -11.66 3.58
CA TRP A 29 8.00 -11.10 4.81
C TRP A 29 6.48 -10.96 4.75
N PHE A 30 5.95 -10.57 3.59
CA PHE A 30 4.52 -10.44 3.36
C PHE A 30 3.80 -11.80 3.41
N SER A 31 4.36 -12.85 2.80
CA SER A 31 3.81 -14.21 2.91
C SER A 31 3.74 -14.67 4.38
N LYS A 32 4.76 -14.35 5.20
CA LYS A 32 4.69 -14.64 6.64
C LYS A 32 3.63 -13.80 7.36
N ALA A 33 3.38 -12.59 6.93
CA ALA A 33 2.31 -11.76 7.46
C ALA A 33 0.93 -12.33 7.11
N GLU A 34 0.75 -12.85 5.88
CA GLU A 34 -0.51 -13.51 5.48
C GLU A 34 -0.82 -14.76 6.32
N GLU A 35 0.21 -15.46 6.83
CA GLU A 35 0.05 -16.60 7.72
C GLU A 35 -0.22 -16.21 9.19
N SER A 36 0.21 -15.02 9.62
CA SER A 36 0.35 -14.67 11.04
C SER A 36 -0.55 -13.53 11.51
N GLU A 37 -0.88 -12.59 10.64
CA GLU A 37 -1.75 -11.46 10.99
C GLU A 37 -3.21 -11.89 11.00
N ILE A 38 -3.95 -11.49 12.04
CA ILE A 38 -5.36 -11.87 12.22
C ILE A 38 -6.23 -11.21 11.15
N ASN A 39 -5.93 -9.94 10.80
CA ASN A 39 -6.72 -9.14 9.85
C ASN A 39 -5.81 -8.36 8.92
N ASP A 40 -6.21 -8.28 7.66
CA ASP A 40 -5.65 -7.37 6.64
C ASP A 40 -4.11 -7.28 6.64
N PRO A 41 -3.36 -8.39 6.44
CA PRO A 41 -1.90 -8.34 6.36
C PRO A 41 -1.41 -7.38 5.27
N ASN A 42 -2.25 -7.09 4.29
CA ASN A 42 -2.03 -6.15 3.20
C ASN A 42 -2.44 -4.70 3.51
N ALA A 43 -2.89 -4.41 4.75
CA ALA A 43 -3.16 -3.03 5.16
C ALA A 43 -1.84 -2.23 5.24
N VAL A 44 -1.86 -1.03 4.68
CA VAL A 44 -0.68 -0.16 4.62
C VAL A 44 -1.07 1.29 4.88
N ALA A 45 -0.32 1.97 5.74
CA ALA A 45 -0.42 3.41 5.90
C ALA A 45 0.25 4.10 4.71
N VAL A 46 -0.51 4.92 3.97
CA VAL A 46 0.02 5.73 2.86
C VAL A 46 0.05 7.19 3.27
N ALA A 47 1.25 7.75 3.31
CA ALA A 47 1.48 9.17 3.52
C ALA A 47 1.60 9.88 2.16
N THR A 48 0.92 11.01 2.05
CA THR A 48 0.93 11.91 0.89
C THR A 48 1.09 13.34 1.39
N SER A 49 1.49 14.26 0.54
CA SER A 49 1.48 15.69 0.88
C SER A 49 0.93 16.51 -0.28
N ASN A 50 0.32 17.63 0.03
CA ASN A 50 -0.15 18.58 -0.97
C ASN A 50 0.98 19.51 -1.46
N LYS A 51 0.68 20.41 -2.38
CA LYS A 51 1.63 21.41 -2.91
C LYS A 51 2.22 22.35 -1.85
N HIS A 52 1.60 22.45 -0.66
CA HIS A 52 2.09 23.25 0.46
C HIS A 52 2.90 22.42 1.47
N ASN A 53 3.30 21.20 1.10
CA ASN A 53 4.03 20.25 1.94
C ASN A 53 3.30 19.83 3.23
N GLN A 54 1.96 20.00 3.30
CA GLN A 54 1.18 19.50 4.42
C GLN A 54 1.02 17.98 4.30
N PRO A 55 1.62 17.17 5.20
CA PRO A 55 1.51 15.72 5.16
C PRO A 55 0.13 15.25 5.60
N ASN A 56 -0.25 14.11 5.09
CA ASN A 56 -1.48 13.42 5.40
C ASN A 56 -1.26 11.91 5.37
N VAL A 57 -1.96 11.15 6.21
CA VAL A 57 -1.83 9.68 6.26
C VAL A 57 -3.19 9.01 6.39
N ARG A 58 -3.35 7.84 5.78
CA ARG A 58 -4.53 6.96 5.91
C ARG A 58 -4.15 5.53 5.57
N MET A 59 -4.99 4.61 6.05
CA MET A 59 -4.86 3.22 5.65
C MET A 59 -5.46 2.97 4.26
N VAL A 60 -4.79 2.16 3.46
CA VAL A 60 -5.29 1.55 2.23
C VAL A 60 -4.89 0.07 2.22
N LEU A 61 -5.33 -0.68 1.21
CA LEU A 61 -4.91 -2.07 1.05
C LEU A 61 -3.97 -2.19 -0.15
N LEU A 62 -2.83 -2.86 0.04
CA LEU A 62 -1.99 -3.31 -1.06
C LEU A 62 -2.78 -4.30 -1.91
N LYS A 63 -2.86 -4.07 -3.22
CA LYS A 63 -3.64 -4.89 -4.17
C LYS A 63 -2.85 -5.37 -5.36
N GLY A 64 -1.63 -4.89 -5.52
CA GLY A 64 -0.69 -5.37 -6.52
C GLY A 64 0.75 -5.18 -6.05
N LEU A 65 1.57 -6.17 -6.33
CA LEU A 65 3.00 -6.15 -6.07
C LEU A 65 3.73 -6.74 -7.26
N SER A 66 4.69 -6.04 -7.77
CA SER A 66 5.58 -6.49 -8.84
C SER A 66 6.97 -5.89 -8.63
N ASP A 67 7.92 -6.23 -9.48
CA ASP A 67 9.27 -5.63 -9.44
C ASP A 67 9.26 -4.12 -9.73
N LYS A 68 8.14 -3.61 -10.29
CA LYS A 68 7.92 -2.17 -10.45
C LYS A 68 7.52 -1.47 -9.16
N GLY A 69 6.90 -2.18 -8.20
CA GLY A 69 6.51 -1.60 -6.92
C GLY A 69 5.12 -2.02 -6.43
N PHE A 70 4.51 -1.14 -5.63
CA PHE A 70 3.34 -1.40 -4.78
C PHE A 70 2.11 -0.69 -5.31
N VAL A 71 1.01 -1.42 -5.55
CA VAL A 71 -0.23 -0.86 -6.12
C VAL A 71 -1.35 -0.82 -5.08
N PHE A 72 -2.04 0.31 -5.01
CA PHE A 72 -3.31 0.46 -4.31
C PHE A 72 -4.32 1.20 -5.18
N TYR A 73 -5.60 0.96 -4.95
CA TYR A 73 -6.69 1.58 -5.72
C TYR A 73 -7.50 2.54 -4.85
N THR A 74 -7.94 3.65 -5.46
CA THR A 74 -8.67 4.70 -4.73
C THR A 74 -9.51 5.55 -5.67
N ASN A 75 -10.34 6.42 -5.08
CA ASN A 75 -10.99 7.51 -5.78
C ASN A 75 -9.99 8.65 -6.02
N PHE A 76 -9.75 9.02 -7.27
CA PHE A 76 -8.80 10.05 -7.69
C PHE A 76 -9.22 11.47 -7.32
N ASN A 77 -10.52 11.67 -7.02
CA ASN A 77 -11.04 12.96 -6.52
C ASN A 77 -11.01 13.03 -4.98
N SER A 78 -10.55 11.98 -4.28
CA SER A 78 -10.35 12.03 -2.84
C SER A 78 -9.18 12.94 -2.46
N LYS A 79 -9.07 13.32 -1.17
CA LYS A 79 -7.97 14.15 -0.67
C LYS A 79 -6.61 13.59 -1.07
N LYS A 80 -6.36 12.27 -0.85
CA LYS A 80 -5.12 11.61 -1.28
C LYS A 80 -4.92 11.60 -2.80
N GLY A 81 -6.00 11.40 -3.56
CA GLY A 81 -5.94 11.40 -5.03
C GLY A 81 -5.49 12.76 -5.57
N ASN A 82 -6.03 13.84 -5.03
CA ASN A 82 -5.63 15.20 -5.40
C ASN A 82 -4.19 15.50 -4.96
N GLU A 83 -3.81 15.13 -3.74
CA GLU A 83 -2.44 15.29 -3.25
C GLU A 83 -1.42 14.58 -4.15
N LEU A 84 -1.71 13.35 -4.60
CA LEU A 84 -0.84 12.59 -5.50
C LEU A 84 -0.76 13.15 -6.93
N LYS A 85 -1.82 13.81 -7.39
CA LYS A 85 -1.78 14.56 -8.66
C LYS A 85 -0.89 15.80 -8.57
N GLU A 86 -0.92 16.49 -7.42
CA GLU A 86 -0.13 17.70 -7.19
C GLU A 86 1.33 17.38 -6.86
N ASN A 87 1.56 16.30 -6.11
CA ASN A 87 2.88 15.86 -5.64
C ASN A 87 2.98 14.33 -5.78
N GLN A 88 3.65 13.91 -6.83
CA GLN A 88 3.80 12.49 -7.19
C GLN A 88 4.82 11.75 -6.30
N LYS A 89 4.78 11.99 -4.99
CA LYS A 89 5.61 11.32 -3.99
C LYS A 89 4.74 10.75 -2.88
N ALA A 90 5.08 9.55 -2.43
CA ALA A 90 4.40 8.90 -1.33
C ALA A 90 5.37 8.09 -0.48
N SER A 91 4.93 7.80 0.73
CA SER A 91 5.56 6.82 1.61
C SER A 91 4.52 5.81 2.04
N MET A 92 4.89 4.53 2.06
CA MET A 92 4.09 3.42 2.57
C MET A 92 4.73 2.84 3.82
N CYS A 93 3.91 2.45 4.80
CA CYS A 93 4.38 1.78 6.00
C CYS A 93 3.47 0.60 6.32
N PHE A 94 4.04 -0.61 6.22
CA PHE A 94 3.45 -1.85 6.71
C PHE A 94 3.91 -2.10 8.12
N HIS A 95 3.02 -2.52 9.02
CA HIS A 95 3.37 -2.86 10.39
C HIS A 95 2.65 -4.16 10.80
N TRP A 96 3.40 -5.26 10.80
CA TRP A 96 2.93 -6.58 11.17
C TRP A 96 3.29 -6.86 12.63
N LYS A 97 2.31 -6.63 13.50
CA LYS A 97 2.51 -6.69 14.97
C LYS A 97 2.82 -8.10 15.44
N SER A 98 2.15 -9.11 14.89
CA SER A 98 2.37 -10.52 15.24
C SER A 98 3.80 -10.97 14.94
N LEU A 99 4.42 -10.36 13.94
CA LEU A 99 5.80 -10.65 13.52
C LEU A 99 6.82 -9.67 14.11
N ARG A 100 6.36 -8.59 14.77
CA ARG A 100 7.23 -7.51 15.27
C ARG A 100 8.07 -6.89 14.15
N ARG A 101 7.48 -6.74 12.96
CA ARG A 101 8.16 -6.26 11.75
C ARG A 101 7.47 -5.04 11.17
N GLN A 102 8.27 -4.16 10.61
CA GLN A 102 7.80 -3.02 9.82
C GLN A 102 8.55 -2.96 8.50
N VAL A 103 7.85 -2.58 7.42
CA VAL A 103 8.48 -2.25 6.15
C VAL A 103 8.01 -0.87 5.71
N ARG A 104 8.95 0.00 5.35
CA ARG A 104 8.65 1.31 4.78
C ARG A 104 9.16 1.36 3.35
N ALA A 105 8.36 1.88 2.44
CA ALA A 105 8.75 2.13 1.06
C ALA A 105 8.50 3.60 0.72
N ILE A 106 9.48 4.27 0.14
CA ILE A 106 9.42 5.68 -0.23
C ILE A 106 9.76 5.79 -1.72
N GLY A 107 9.01 6.60 -2.46
CA GLY A 107 9.30 6.80 -3.86
C GLY A 107 8.28 7.68 -4.57
N LYS A 108 8.43 7.71 -5.90
CA LYS A 108 7.47 8.36 -6.79
C LYS A 108 6.24 7.48 -6.99
N VAL A 109 5.14 8.10 -7.40
CA VAL A 109 3.94 7.37 -7.79
C VAL A 109 3.59 7.64 -9.25
N GLU A 110 3.05 6.63 -9.90
CA GLU A 110 2.44 6.72 -11.23
C GLU A 110 1.04 6.12 -11.23
N GLU A 111 0.20 6.55 -12.17
CA GLU A 111 -1.09 5.90 -12.38
C GLU A 111 -0.89 4.53 -13.02
N VAL A 112 -1.66 3.54 -12.58
CA VAL A 112 -1.70 2.24 -13.27
C VAL A 112 -2.39 2.40 -14.63
N SER A 113 -2.14 1.48 -15.56
CA SER A 113 -2.82 1.49 -16.86
C SER A 113 -4.34 1.35 -16.72
N ALA A 114 -5.08 1.87 -17.69
CA ALA A 114 -6.54 1.71 -17.72
C ALA A 114 -6.94 0.22 -17.66
N LYS A 115 -6.23 -0.63 -18.41
CA LYS A 115 -6.47 -2.07 -18.42
C LYS A 115 -6.28 -2.69 -17.02
N GLU A 116 -5.20 -2.37 -16.33
CA GLU A 116 -4.94 -2.86 -14.97
C GLU A 116 -6.01 -2.38 -13.99
N ALA A 117 -6.45 -1.14 -14.13
CA ALA A 117 -7.52 -0.59 -13.30
C ALA A 117 -8.87 -1.27 -13.58
N ASP A 118 -9.19 -1.54 -14.85
CA ASP A 118 -10.43 -2.22 -15.26
C ASP A 118 -10.43 -3.69 -14.80
N ASP A 119 -9.33 -4.41 -14.99
CA ASP A 119 -9.18 -5.80 -14.57
C ASP A 119 -9.41 -5.93 -13.05
N TYR A 120 -8.76 -5.07 -12.26
CA TYR A 120 -8.96 -5.10 -10.82
C TYR A 120 -10.36 -4.62 -10.40
N PHE A 121 -10.92 -3.57 -11.03
CA PHE A 121 -12.28 -3.10 -10.73
C PHE A 121 -13.32 -4.21 -10.95
N ASN A 122 -13.20 -4.95 -12.04
CA ASN A 122 -14.11 -6.03 -12.41
C ASN A 122 -14.02 -7.24 -11.46
N SER A 123 -12.87 -7.48 -10.85
CA SER A 123 -12.70 -8.54 -9.85
C SER A 123 -13.35 -8.25 -8.50
N ARG A 124 -13.79 -7.00 -8.26
CA ARG A 124 -14.38 -6.58 -7.00
C ARG A 124 -15.84 -7.05 -6.87
N PRO A 125 -16.31 -7.37 -5.65
CA PRO A 125 -17.71 -7.64 -5.39
C PRO A 125 -18.63 -6.50 -5.87
N TYR A 126 -19.81 -6.83 -6.36
CA TYR A 126 -20.80 -5.88 -6.88
C TYR A 126 -21.01 -4.68 -5.95
N LYS A 127 -21.27 -4.91 -4.67
CA LYS A 127 -21.48 -3.84 -3.68
C LYS A 127 -20.30 -2.85 -3.62
N ASN A 128 -19.06 -3.34 -3.76
CA ASN A 128 -17.88 -2.48 -3.75
C ASN A 128 -17.75 -1.67 -5.03
N ARG A 129 -18.21 -2.21 -6.18
CA ARG A 129 -18.27 -1.48 -7.46
C ARG A 129 -19.32 -0.38 -7.43
N ILE A 130 -20.51 -0.68 -6.90
CA ILE A 130 -21.57 0.32 -6.69
C ILE A 130 -21.12 1.40 -5.68
N GLY A 131 -20.48 1.01 -4.58
CA GLY A 131 -19.92 1.96 -3.61
C GLY A 131 -18.90 2.93 -4.24
N ALA A 132 -18.10 2.48 -5.20
CA ALA A 132 -17.15 3.35 -5.91
C ALA A 132 -17.86 4.41 -6.79
N TRP A 133 -19.01 4.10 -7.37
CA TRP A 133 -19.86 5.05 -8.08
C TRP A 133 -20.57 6.04 -7.16
N ALA A 134 -21.09 5.54 -6.04
CA ALA A 134 -21.89 6.35 -5.11
C ALA A 134 -21.04 7.32 -4.27
N SER A 135 -19.77 6.99 -4.04
CA SER A 135 -18.91 7.72 -3.10
C SER A 135 -18.22 8.93 -3.73
N SER A 136 -18.54 10.12 -3.24
CA SER A 136 -17.70 11.32 -3.42
C SER A 136 -16.63 11.35 -2.32
N GLN A 137 -15.67 10.41 -2.34
CA GLN A 137 -14.72 10.17 -1.26
C GLN A 137 -14.00 11.46 -0.81
N SER A 138 -13.95 11.70 0.50
CA SER A 138 -13.39 12.87 1.17
C SER A 138 -14.18 14.18 1.04
N ALA A 139 -15.28 14.21 0.27
CA ALA A 139 -16.20 15.35 0.27
C ALA A 139 -17.08 15.34 1.54
N ILE A 140 -17.62 16.52 1.87
CA ILE A 140 -18.58 16.63 2.97
C ILE A 140 -19.85 15.85 2.62
N LEU A 141 -20.33 15.05 3.54
CA LEU A 141 -21.60 14.35 3.48
C LEU A 141 -22.56 15.01 4.45
N ASP A 142 -23.63 15.58 3.94
CA ASP A 142 -24.65 16.27 4.73
C ASP A 142 -25.35 15.34 5.72
N GLN A 143 -25.79 14.17 5.23
CA GLN A 143 -26.43 13.15 6.05
C GLN A 143 -26.24 11.75 5.44
N ARG A 144 -26.31 10.73 6.28
CA ARG A 144 -26.08 9.33 5.88
C ARG A 144 -27.06 8.89 4.79
N GLU A 145 -28.31 9.37 4.84
CA GLU A 145 -29.37 9.03 3.89
C GLU A 145 -29.02 9.47 2.46
N THR A 146 -28.35 10.61 2.27
CA THR A 146 -27.86 11.07 0.96
C THR A 146 -26.97 10.01 0.29
N PHE A 147 -26.07 9.39 1.06
CA PHE A 147 -25.21 8.32 0.54
C PHE A 147 -25.99 7.03 0.25
N ASN A 148 -26.93 6.65 1.12
CA ASN A 148 -27.77 5.48 0.91
C ASN A 148 -28.62 5.63 -0.35
N ASN A 149 -29.15 6.82 -0.62
CA ASN A 149 -29.93 7.10 -1.82
C ASN A 149 -29.07 7.04 -3.09
N LYS A 150 -27.82 7.50 -3.05
CA LYS A 150 -26.87 7.34 -4.15
C LYS A 150 -26.57 5.85 -4.44
N ILE A 151 -26.40 5.02 -3.41
CA ILE A 151 -26.24 3.58 -3.61
C ILE A 151 -27.44 2.99 -4.34
N LYS A 152 -28.66 3.22 -3.86
CA LYS A 152 -29.90 2.73 -4.51
C LYS A 152 -30.02 3.25 -5.96
N GLN A 153 -29.63 4.49 -6.23
CA GLN A 153 -29.61 5.06 -7.58
C GLN A 153 -28.68 4.29 -8.52
N PHE A 154 -27.45 3.98 -8.07
CA PHE A 154 -26.48 3.27 -8.89
C PHE A 154 -26.80 1.76 -9.01
N GLU A 155 -27.44 1.13 -8.02
CA GLU A 155 -27.99 -0.22 -8.14
C GLU A 155 -29.08 -0.28 -9.23
N LYS A 156 -29.97 0.72 -9.30
CA LYS A 156 -30.96 0.85 -10.39
C LYS A 156 -30.32 1.11 -11.75
N LYS A 157 -29.24 1.89 -11.78
CA LYS A 157 -28.52 2.21 -13.02
C LYS A 157 -27.75 1.01 -13.58
N PHE A 158 -27.23 0.16 -12.71
CA PHE A 158 -26.42 -1.01 -13.05
C PHE A 158 -27.04 -2.29 -12.45
N PRO A 159 -28.22 -2.72 -12.95
CA PRO A 159 -28.94 -3.88 -12.40
C PRO A 159 -28.21 -5.20 -12.69
N ASP A 160 -27.46 -5.26 -13.81
CA ASP A 160 -26.61 -6.41 -14.12
C ASP A 160 -25.36 -6.35 -13.25
N GLN A 161 -25.34 -7.26 -12.26
CA GLN A 161 -24.23 -7.36 -11.31
C GLN A 161 -22.89 -7.72 -11.95
N ASN A 162 -22.86 -8.29 -13.14
CA ASN A 162 -21.64 -8.66 -13.84
C ASN A 162 -21.09 -7.52 -14.70
N ASN A 163 -21.92 -6.52 -15.03
CA ASN A 163 -21.58 -5.47 -15.99
C ASN A 163 -21.69 -4.07 -15.37
N VAL A 164 -20.89 -3.82 -14.32
CA VAL A 164 -20.74 -2.49 -13.73
C VAL A 164 -19.42 -1.88 -14.20
N PRO A 165 -19.43 -0.87 -15.09
CA PRO A 165 -18.20 -0.26 -15.58
C PRO A 165 -17.45 0.48 -14.47
N ARG A 166 -16.13 0.62 -14.61
CA ARG A 166 -15.34 1.42 -13.67
C ARG A 166 -15.68 2.91 -13.81
N PRO A 167 -15.94 3.63 -12.70
CA PRO A 167 -16.16 5.07 -12.78
C PRO A 167 -14.86 5.80 -13.18
N PRO A 168 -14.94 6.91 -13.93
CA PRO A 168 -13.76 7.62 -14.45
C PRO A 168 -12.85 8.20 -13.36
N HIS A 169 -13.39 8.42 -12.17
CA HIS A 169 -12.68 8.95 -11.02
C HIS A 169 -12.06 7.86 -10.13
N TRP A 170 -12.08 6.59 -10.54
CA TRP A 170 -11.53 5.48 -9.74
C TRP A 170 -10.45 4.75 -10.53
N SER A 171 -9.25 4.66 -9.97
CA SER A 171 -8.11 3.97 -10.57
C SER A 171 -7.09 3.58 -9.49
N GLY A 172 -5.91 3.13 -9.90
CA GLY A 172 -4.82 2.76 -9.02
C GLY A 172 -3.61 3.69 -9.13
N TRP A 173 -2.88 3.78 -8.02
CA TRP A 173 -1.55 4.36 -7.95
C TRP A 173 -0.54 3.26 -7.70
N ARG A 174 0.59 3.31 -8.42
CA ARG A 174 1.76 2.48 -8.17
C ARG A 174 2.84 3.33 -7.54
N LEU A 175 3.30 2.97 -6.34
CA LEU A 175 4.52 3.52 -5.77
C LEU A 175 5.71 2.78 -6.38
N LEU A 176 6.57 3.52 -7.06
CA LEU A 176 7.86 3.10 -7.61
C LEU A 176 8.92 3.35 -6.54
N PRO A 177 9.38 2.32 -5.81
CA PRO A 177 10.23 2.56 -4.66
C PRO A 177 11.63 3.01 -5.08
N GLU A 178 12.11 4.06 -4.41
CA GLU A 178 13.49 4.57 -4.45
C GLU A 178 14.25 4.17 -3.19
N GLU A 179 13.50 3.88 -2.10
CA GLU A 179 14.04 3.40 -0.83
C GLU A 179 13.05 2.41 -0.19
N ILE A 180 13.57 1.30 0.36
CA ILE A 180 12.79 0.34 1.15
C ILE A 180 13.58 -0.02 2.40
N GLU A 181 13.01 0.23 3.57
CA GLU A 181 13.56 -0.12 4.86
C GLU A 181 12.79 -1.30 5.48
N PHE A 182 13.52 -2.29 5.92
CA PHE A 182 13.04 -3.41 6.73
C PHE A 182 13.49 -3.21 8.18
N TRP A 183 12.55 -3.28 9.10
CA TRP A 183 12.76 -3.08 10.52
C TRP A 183 12.25 -4.28 11.31
N LEU A 184 13.06 -4.78 12.23
CA LEU A 184 12.72 -5.83 13.17
C LEU A 184 12.88 -5.30 14.60
N ASP A 185 11.86 -5.54 15.42
CA ASP A 185 11.92 -5.19 16.84
C ASP A 185 12.95 -6.05 17.57
N GLY A 186 13.86 -5.37 18.28
CA GLY A 186 14.94 -5.97 19.09
C GLY A 186 14.73 -5.71 20.58
N GLU A 187 15.20 -6.63 21.40
CA GLU A 187 15.22 -6.48 22.85
C GLU A 187 15.99 -5.21 23.26
N GLY A 188 15.54 -4.53 24.31
CA GLY A 188 16.19 -3.29 24.79
C GLY A 188 16.12 -2.13 23.80
N ARG A 189 15.19 -2.17 22.81
CA ARG A 189 15.07 -1.22 21.70
C ARG A 189 16.27 -1.21 20.75
N ILE A 190 17.09 -2.24 20.77
CA ILE A 190 18.19 -2.42 19.81
C ILE A 190 17.62 -3.10 18.57
N HIS A 191 16.92 -2.29 17.77
CA HIS A 191 16.22 -2.74 16.57
C HIS A 191 17.19 -3.03 15.43
N GLU A 192 16.90 -4.07 14.66
CA GLU A 192 17.67 -4.34 13.44
C GLU A 192 17.00 -3.66 12.26
N ARG A 193 17.79 -2.92 11.46
CA ARG A 193 17.30 -2.11 10.36
C ARG A 193 18.17 -2.29 9.13
N LEU A 194 17.57 -2.83 8.07
CA LEU A 194 18.19 -2.97 6.75
C LEU A 194 17.50 -2.03 5.77
N ASN A 195 18.25 -1.09 5.22
CA ASN A 195 17.76 -0.15 4.22
C ASN A 195 18.30 -0.49 2.84
N TYR A 196 17.44 -0.46 1.85
CA TYR A 196 17.80 -0.51 0.44
C TYR A 196 17.54 0.84 -0.18
N ARG A 197 18.57 1.40 -0.82
CA ARG A 197 18.45 2.66 -1.56
C ARG A 197 18.83 2.47 -3.02
N LYS A 198 18.00 3.00 -3.92
CA LYS A 198 18.24 2.89 -5.35
C LYS A 198 19.26 3.96 -5.80
N LYS A 199 20.40 3.50 -6.33
CA LYS A 199 21.41 4.39 -6.94
C LYS A 199 21.73 3.90 -8.34
N ASN A 200 21.68 4.80 -9.32
CA ASN A 200 21.97 4.48 -10.73
C ASN A 200 21.22 3.24 -11.26
N GLY A 201 19.98 3.06 -10.79
CA GLY A 201 19.14 1.92 -11.20
C GLY A 201 19.31 0.65 -10.37
N ASN A 202 20.37 0.54 -9.57
CA ASN A 202 20.67 -0.63 -8.73
C ASN A 202 20.31 -0.37 -7.26
N TRP A 203 20.03 -1.44 -6.52
CA TRP A 203 19.81 -1.38 -5.08
C TRP A 203 21.15 -1.50 -4.32
N GLU A 204 21.40 -0.57 -3.42
CA GLU A 204 22.49 -0.65 -2.43
C GLU A 204 21.89 -0.90 -1.05
N LYS A 205 22.58 -1.74 -0.26
CA LYS A 205 22.19 -2.11 1.11
C LYS A 205 22.97 -1.28 2.12
N GLU A 206 22.26 -0.78 3.13
CA GLU A 206 22.83 0.00 4.24
C GLU A 206 22.22 -0.49 5.56
N LEU A 207 23.04 -0.63 6.59
CA LEU A 207 22.56 -0.85 7.96
C LEU A 207 22.28 0.49 8.63
N LEU A 208 21.17 0.60 9.32
CA LEU A 208 20.81 1.81 10.06
C LEU A 208 20.90 1.56 11.57
N TYR A 209 21.33 2.59 12.32
CA TYR A 209 21.23 2.57 13.77
C TYR A 209 19.75 2.44 14.20
N PRO A 210 19.49 1.79 15.39
CA PRO A 210 18.13 1.68 15.96
C PRO A 210 17.44 3.00 16.17
#